data_9460f14aac280ef5d55b37ba4cf17ded
#
_entry.id   9460f14aac280ef5d55b37ba4cf17ded
#
_cell.length_a   1.000
_cell.length_b   1.000
_cell.length_c   1.000
_cell.angle_alpha   90.00
_cell.angle_beta   90.00
_cell.angle_gamma   90.00
#
_symmetry.space_group_name_H-M   'P 1'
#
loop_
_entity.id
_entity.type
_entity.pdbx_description
1 polymer ?
#
loop_
_entity_poly.entity_id
_entity_poly.type
_entity_poly.pdbx_seq_one_letter_code
_entity_poly.pdbx_strand_id
1 'polypeptide(L)'
;MKVTLAGTWSPRGEMARLQRLHSQLQQRYTAIVLSVPDTTGAAERKFLQEQPATTMVVTPRRGWGRYLALEEAMKQEADHIHYCDFDRLLHWVETDPVEWQQTLQRIPQHEFLIIGRTERALQSHPQSLAQTERIINDVASSLLAQPVDVGGGSRGFSRVAAQIVLTRTTPGGWGDLQWPILVNQAGLAVSYLAVDGLAWESADRYREQAATADQQARAALTYDHDVTHWARRVQIAQEIIQEGLAARFDEVTSAM
;
A
#
# COMPACT_ATOMS: atom_id res chain seq x y z
N MET A 1 21.17 2.85 -5.96
CA MET A 1 20.17 1.81 -6.26
C MET A 1 18.90 2.48 -6.72
N LYS A 2 18.27 1.91 -7.75
CA LYS A 2 17.09 2.46 -8.42
C LYS A 2 15.82 1.85 -7.82
N VAL A 3 14.87 2.68 -7.43
CA VAL A 3 13.57 2.26 -6.90
C VAL A 3 12.46 2.78 -7.82
N THR A 4 11.57 1.90 -8.27
CA THR A 4 10.32 2.27 -8.95
C THR A 4 9.19 2.34 -7.95
N LEU A 5 8.36 3.38 -8.04
CA LEU A 5 7.09 3.45 -7.31
C LEU A 5 6.02 2.65 -8.08
N ALA A 6 5.33 1.77 -7.38
CA ALA A 6 4.07 1.16 -7.81
C ALA A 6 2.96 1.60 -6.85
N GLY A 7 1.84 2.08 -7.36
CA GLY A 7 0.75 2.52 -6.48
C GLY A 7 -0.62 2.34 -7.09
N THR A 8 -1.63 2.26 -6.22
CA THR A 8 -3.02 2.35 -6.61
C THR A 8 -3.56 3.72 -6.25
N TRP A 9 -4.25 4.35 -7.17
CA TRP A 9 -4.84 5.66 -6.96
C TRP A 9 -6.29 5.73 -7.46
N SER A 10 -7.20 5.98 -6.53
CA SER A 10 -8.59 6.34 -6.84
C SER A 10 -8.79 7.80 -6.47
N PRO A 11 -8.59 8.75 -7.42
CA PRO A 11 -8.61 10.19 -7.12
C PRO A 11 -9.93 10.62 -6.47
N ARG A 12 -9.82 11.44 -5.43
CA ARG A 12 -10.97 11.99 -4.70
C ARG A 12 -10.72 13.44 -4.29
N GLY A 13 -10.33 14.28 -5.27
CA GLY A 13 -10.11 15.71 -5.07
C GLY A 13 -8.70 16.13 -4.68
N GLU A 14 -7.76 15.18 -4.53
CA GLU A 14 -6.36 15.47 -4.16
C GLU A 14 -5.45 15.86 -5.34
N MET A 15 -6.02 16.20 -6.49
CA MET A 15 -5.27 16.54 -7.70
C MET A 15 -4.28 17.69 -7.49
N ALA A 16 -4.66 18.74 -6.77
CA ALA A 16 -3.77 19.85 -6.45
C ALA A 16 -2.56 19.42 -5.61
N ARG A 17 -2.76 18.48 -4.68
CA ARG A 17 -1.67 17.88 -3.89
C ARG A 17 -0.72 17.10 -4.79
N LEU A 18 -1.26 16.26 -5.66
CA LEU A 18 -0.46 15.52 -6.62
C LEU A 18 0.40 16.46 -7.47
N GLN A 19 -0.18 17.50 -8.05
CA GLN A 19 0.55 18.47 -8.87
C GLN A 19 1.70 19.13 -8.11
N ARG A 20 1.49 19.49 -6.83
CA ARG A 20 2.50 20.12 -5.99
C ARG A 20 3.63 19.15 -5.59
N LEU A 21 3.28 17.88 -5.29
CA LEU A 21 4.23 16.90 -4.76
C LEU A 21 4.91 16.03 -5.83
N HIS A 22 4.38 16.05 -7.07
CA HIS A 22 4.85 15.15 -8.12
C HIS A 22 6.34 15.31 -8.45
N SER A 23 6.86 16.53 -8.47
CA SER A 23 8.28 16.78 -8.69
C SER A 23 9.17 16.17 -7.61
N GLN A 24 8.72 16.13 -6.36
CA GLN A 24 9.46 15.48 -5.27
C GLN A 24 9.48 13.95 -5.45
N LEU A 25 8.37 13.37 -5.91
CA LEU A 25 8.31 11.94 -6.23
C LEU A 25 9.27 11.61 -7.39
N GLN A 26 9.26 12.38 -8.47
CA GLN A 26 10.16 12.19 -9.61
C GLN A 26 11.65 12.30 -9.26
N GLN A 27 12.01 13.09 -8.27
CA GLN A 27 13.40 13.21 -7.80
C GLN A 27 13.89 11.96 -7.04
N ARG A 28 13.00 11.13 -6.54
CA ARG A 28 13.32 10.01 -5.66
C ARG A 28 13.06 8.64 -6.30
N TYR A 29 12.11 8.54 -7.21
CA TYR A 29 11.83 7.31 -7.95
C TYR A 29 12.36 7.40 -9.37
N THR A 30 12.90 6.29 -9.88
CA THR A 30 13.35 6.20 -11.28
C THR A 30 12.17 6.12 -12.25
N ALA A 31 11.06 5.56 -11.80
CA ALA A 31 9.79 5.53 -12.51
C ALA A 31 8.64 5.52 -11.51
N ILE A 32 7.48 6.01 -11.95
CA ILE A 32 6.23 6.02 -11.17
C ILE A 32 5.19 5.25 -11.98
N VAL A 33 4.63 4.21 -11.38
CA VAL A 33 3.56 3.40 -11.99
C VAL A 33 2.31 3.54 -11.13
N LEU A 34 1.24 4.08 -11.70
CA LEU A 34 -0.03 4.24 -10.99
C LEU A 34 -1.15 3.49 -11.70
N SER A 35 -1.75 2.54 -11.00
CA SER A 35 -3.01 1.96 -11.44
C SER A 35 -4.18 2.80 -10.96
N VAL A 36 -5.07 3.12 -11.88
CA VAL A 36 -6.23 3.98 -11.65
C VAL A 36 -7.50 3.28 -12.13
N PRO A 37 -8.67 3.48 -11.49
CA PRO A 37 -9.92 2.93 -12.00
C PRO A 37 -10.32 3.53 -13.35
N ASP A 38 -11.13 2.82 -14.10
CA ASP A 38 -11.68 3.27 -15.39
C ASP A 38 -12.59 4.51 -15.25
N THR A 39 -13.09 4.77 -14.05
CA THR A 39 -13.87 5.97 -13.70
C THR A 39 -13.03 7.21 -13.40
N THR A 40 -11.68 7.12 -13.46
CA THR A 40 -10.79 8.27 -13.22
C THR A 40 -11.06 9.39 -14.21
N GLY A 41 -11.12 10.62 -13.71
CA GLY A 41 -11.43 11.81 -14.49
C GLY A 41 -10.42 12.09 -15.61
N ALA A 42 -10.88 12.80 -16.65
CA ALA A 42 -10.03 13.13 -17.80
C ALA A 42 -8.84 14.04 -17.43
N ALA A 43 -9.02 14.92 -16.43
CA ALA A 43 -7.96 15.84 -15.99
C ALA A 43 -6.83 15.08 -15.30
N GLU A 44 -7.15 14.14 -14.41
CA GLU A 44 -6.18 13.30 -13.71
C GLU A 44 -5.43 12.40 -14.70
N ARG A 45 -6.15 11.76 -15.62
CA ARG A 45 -5.53 10.92 -16.66
C ARG A 45 -4.58 11.73 -17.53
N LYS A 46 -5.01 12.89 -18.02
CA LYS A 46 -4.19 13.78 -18.83
C LYS A 46 -2.92 14.19 -18.08
N PHE A 47 -3.07 14.62 -16.83
CA PHE A 47 -1.92 14.99 -16.01
C PHE A 47 -0.89 13.85 -15.91
N LEU A 48 -1.34 12.63 -15.55
CA LEU A 48 -0.42 11.49 -15.43
C LEU A 48 0.27 11.13 -16.76
N GLN A 49 -0.46 11.20 -17.87
CA GLN A 49 0.09 10.89 -19.20
C GLN A 49 1.14 11.91 -19.67
N GLU A 50 1.04 13.16 -19.21
CA GLU A 50 1.97 14.24 -19.55
C GLU A 50 3.24 14.22 -18.67
N GLN A 51 3.28 13.42 -17.59
CA GLN A 51 4.42 13.40 -16.69
C GLN A 51 5.53 12.47 -17.19
N PRO A 52 6.79 12.93 -17.26
CA PRO A 52 7.92 12.07 -17.60
C PRO A 52 8.09 10.96 -16.57
N ALA A 53 8.59 9.80 -17.01
CA ALA A 53 8.84 8.62 -16.18
C ALA A 53 7.61 8.15 -15.36
N THR A 54 6.40 8.53 -15.80
CA THR A 54 5.14 8.11 -15.17
C THR A 54 4.33 7.23 -16.13
N THR A 55 3.95 6.06 -15.67
CA THR A 55 3.10 5.11 -16.40
C THR A 55 1.77 4.97 -15.69
N MET A 56 0.68 5.18 -16.41
CA MET A 56 -0.67 4.98 -15.92
C MET A 56 -1.23 3.67 -16.47
N VAL A 57 -1.75 2.82 -15.57
CA VAL A 57 -2.44 1.58 -15.91
C VAL A 57 -3.92 1.72 -15.53
N VAL A 58 -4.82 1.52 -16.48
CA VAL A 58 -6.26 1.55 -16.19
C VAL A 58 -6.71 0.19 -15.69
N THR A 59 -7.31 0.16 -14.51
CA THR A 59 -7.79 -1.06 -13.87
C THR A 59 -9.20 -1.40 -14.36
N PRO A 60 -9.40 -2.55 -15.02
CA PRO A 60 -10.72 -2.92 -15.57
C PRO A 60 -11.71 -3.39 -14.50
N ARG A 61 -11.22 -3.78 -13.32
CA ARG A 61 -12.01 -4.31 -12.20
C ARG A 61 -11.47 -3.86 -10.86
N ARG A 62 -12.38 -3.64 -9.91
CA ARG A 62 -12.01 -3.37 -8.52
C ARG A 62 -11.15 -4.52 -7.97
N GLY A 63 -10.14 -4.18 -7.16
CA GLY A 63 -9.21 -5.14 -6.54
C GLY A 63 -7.99 -5.50 -7.40
N TRP A 64 -8.01 -5.21 -8.70
CA TRP A 64 -6.89 -5.56 -9.59
C TRP A 64 -5.71 -4.58 -9.53
N GLY A 65 -5.94 -3.39 -9.00
CA GLY A 65 -4.99 -2.28 -9.09
C GLY A 65 -3.61 -2.60 -8.53
N ARG A 66 -3.54 -3.25 -7.37
CA ARG A 66 -2.27 -3.58 -6.70
C ARG A 66 -1.42 -4.52 -7.56
N TYR A 67 -2.04 -5.59 -8.06
CA TYR A 67 -1.38 -6.55 -8.92
C TYR A 67 -0.87 -5.89 -10.21
N LEU A 68 -1.74 -5.16 -10.91
CA LEU A 68 -1.39 -4.51 -12.17
C LEU A 68 -0.32 -3.41 -12.02
N ALA A 69 -0.34 -2.67 -10.90
CA ALA A 69 0.71 -1.71 -10.61
C ALA A 69 2.07 -2.39 -10.39
N LEU A 70 2.10 -3.50 -9.66
CA LEU A 70 3.31 -4.29 -9.43
C LEU A 70 3.83 -4.92 -10.73
N GLU A 71 2.93 -5.52 -11.53
CA GLU A 71 3.26 -6.12 -12.84
C GLU A 71 3.86 -5.09 -13.80
N GLU A 72 3.28 -3.90 -13.90
CA GLU A 72 3.80 -2.85 -14.77
C GLU A 72 5.13 -2.26 -14.24
N ALA A 73 5.27 -2.16 -12.91
CA ALA A 73 6.52 -1.73 -12.28
C ALA A 73 7.68 -2.71 -12.57
N MET A 74 7.40 -4.00 -12.71
CA MET A 74 8.40 -5.00 -13.09
C MET A 74 8.95 -4.81 -14.52
N LYS A 75 8.27 -4.07 -15.38
CA LYS A 75 8.75 -3.73 -16.75
C LYS A 75 9.72 -2.55 -16.73
N GLN A 76 9.80 -1.81 -15.61
CA GLN A 76 10.69 -0.68 -15.46
C GLN A 76 12.12 -1.11 -15.08
N GLU A 77 13.10 -0.29 -15.47
CA GLU A 77 14.53 -0.53 -15.16
C GLU A 77 14.85 -0.10 -13.71
N ALA A 78 14.39 -0.86 -12.73
CA ALA A 78 14.74 -0.63 -11.33
C ALA A 78 15.11 -1.94 -10.63
N ASP A 79 15.99 -1.84 -9.63
CA ASP A 79 16.44 -2.98 -8.83
C ASP A 79 15.38 -3.38 -7.80
N HIS A 80 14.61 -2.41 -7.32
CA HIS A 80 13.60 -2.56 -6.28
C HIS A 80 12.32 -1.80 -6.62
N ILE A 81 11.22 -2.23 -6.01
CA ILE A 81 9.90 -1.61 -6.16
C ILE A 81 9.42 -1.19 -4.77
N HIS A 82 8.96 0.04 -4.66
CA HIS A 82 8.16 0.51 -3.53
C HIS A 82 6.70 0.49 -3.95
N TYR A 83 5.91 -0.44 -3.41
CA TYR A 83 4.45 -0.36 -3.52
C TYR A 83 3.91 0.52 -2.38
N CYS A 84 3.01 1.45 -2.70
CA CYS A 84 2.27 2.21 -1.70
C CYS A 84 0.88 2.61 -2.24
N ASP A 85 -0.17 2.49 -1.42
CA ASP A 85 -1.46 3.12 -1.71
C ASP A 85 -1.23 4.62 -1.85
N PHE A 86 -1.57 5.19 -3.02
CA PHE A 86 -0.98 6.46 -3.45
C PHE A 86 -1.51 7.67 -2.67
N ASP A 87 -2.74 7.62 -2.19
CA ASP A 87 -3.28 8.63 -1.27
C ASP A 87 -2.49 8.67 0.04
N ARG A 88 -2.13 7.51 0.60
CA ARG A 88 -1.25 7.41 1.78
C ARG A 88 0.15 7.96 1.50
N LEU A 89 0.70 7.67 0.32
CA LEU A 89 1.99 8.20 -0.08
C LEU A 89 1.98 9.73 -0.16
N LEU A 90 0.94 10.32 -0.76
CA LEU A 90 0.81 11.79 -0.82
C LEU A 90 0.73 12.41 0.58
N HIS A 91 -0.02 11.78 1.49
CA HIS A 91 -0.06 12.19 2.89
C HIS A 91 1.34 12.13 3.52
N TRP A 92 2.03 11.01 3.38
CA TRP A 92 3.37 10.79 3.95
C TRP A 92 4.41 11.79 3.44
N VAL A 93 4.49 11.97 2.12
CA VAL A 93 5.42 12.93 1.50
C VAL A 93 5.17 14.36 1.97
N GLU A 94 3.93 14.73 2.24
CA GLU A 94 3.57 16.07 2.70
C GLU A 94 3.81 16.27 4.20
N THR A 95 3.53 15.26 5.03
CA THR A 95 3.57 15.39 6.49
C THR A 95 4.89 15.00 7.10
N ASP A 96 5.58 13.99 6.54
CA ASP A 96 6.91 13.57 6.99
C ASP A 96 7.84 13.17 5.82
N PRO A 97 8.28 14.15 5.01
CA PRO A 97 9.16 13.89 3.88
C PRO A 97 10.52 13.31 4.27
N VAL A 98 10.98 13.53 5.50
CA VAL A 98 12.26 13.02 5.99
C VAL A 98 12.17 11.52 6.24
N GLU A 99 11.16 11.08 7.00
CA GLU A 99 10.93 9.66 7.27
C GLU A 99 10.68 8.89 5.97
N TRP A 100 9.87 9.44 5.05
CA TRP A 100 9.66 8.86 3.74
C TRP A 100 10.98 8.62 2.98
N GLN A 101 11.85 9.65 2.90
CA GLN A 101 13.14 9.53 2.20
C GLN A 101 14.07 8.50 2.87
N GLN A 102 14.12 8.47 4.21
CA GLN A 102 14.88 7.47 4.96
C GLN A 102 14.37 6.05 4.71
N THR A 103 13.05 5.89 4.63
CA THR A 103 12.43 4.60 4.32
C THR A 103 12.79 4.13 2.91
N LEU A 104 12.77 5.03 1.91
CA LEU A 104 13.20 4.69 0.55
C LEU A 104 14.66 4.19 0.49
N GLN A 105 15.55 4.72 1.31
CA GLN A 105 16.93 4.27 1.38
C GLN A 105 17.08 2.87 2.01
N ARG A 106 16.09 2.42 2.79
CA ARG A 106 16.08 1.08 3.40
C ARG A 106 15.54 0.01 2.46
N ILE A 107 14.59 0.32 1.58
CA ILE A 107 13.99 -0.67 0.67
C ILE A 107 15.04 -1.54 -0.04
N PRO A 108 16.12 -0.99 -0.62
CA PRO A 108 17.13 -1.79 -1.32
C PRO A 108 17.98 -2.71 -0.42
N GLN A 109 17.81 -2.67 0.88
CA GLN A 109 18.55 -3.50 1.84
C GLN A 109 17.78 -4.79 2.18
N HIS A 110 16.55 -4.97 1.64
CA HIS A 110 15.65 -6.06 1.98
C HIS A 110 15.13 -6.76 0.74
N GLU A 111 14.91 -8.07 0.84
CA GLU A 111 14.23 -8.83 -0.21
C GLU A 111 12.75 -8.48 -0.27
N PHE A 112 12.12 -8.46 0.90
CA PHE A 112 10.76 -7.98 1.08
C PHE A 112 10.67 -7.19 2.38
N LEU A 113 10.16 -5.97 2.33
CA LEU A 113 9.99 -5.10 3.47
C LEU A 113 8.51 -4.76 3.67
N ILE A 114 7.92 -5.23 4.74
CA ILE A 114 6.62 -4.73 5.19
C ILE A 114 6.86 -3.36 5.81
N ILE A 115 6.23 -2.33 5.27
CA ILE A 115 6.24 -0.97 5.82
C ILE A 115 4.88 -0.75 6.46
N GLY A 116 4.84 -0.92 7.77
CA GLY A 116 3.64 -0.79 8.57
C GLY A 116 3.65 0.50 9.41
N ARG A 117 2.67 0.64 10.28
CA ARG A 117 2.47 1.82 11.10
C ARG A 117 3.07 1.64 12.49
N THR A 118 3.59 2.71 13.07
CA THR A 118 3.79 2.78 14.51
C THR A 118 2.44 2.70 15.24
N GLU A 119 2.47 2.40 16.53
CA GLU A 119 1.25 2.44 17.34
C GLU A 119 0.57 3.81 17.30
N ARG A 120 1.34 4.90 17.29
CA ARG A 120 0.84 6.27 17.14
C ARG A 120 0.10 6.46 15.82
N ALA A 121 0.67 6.02 14.71
CA ALA A 121 0.06 6.12 13.40
C ALA A 121 -1.21 5.25 13.30
N LEU A 122 -1.19 4.04 13.86
CA LEU A 122 -2.36 3.16 13.90
C LEU A 122 -3.50 3.77 14.72
N GLN A 123 -3.21 4.40 15.84
CA GLN A 123 -4.19 5.08 16.69
C GLN A 123 -4.82 6.32 16.05
N SER A 124 -4.22 6.90 15.02
CA SER A 124 -4.83 8.01 14.26
C SER A 124 -6.03 7.57 13.40
N HIS A 125 -6.16 6.28 13.15
CA HIS A 125 -7.22 5.70 12.34
C HIS A 125 -8.55 5.62 13.10
N PRO A 126 -9.71 5.59 12.41
CA PRO A 126 -10.98 5.20 13.00
C PRO A 126 -10.85 3.89 13.78
N GLN A 127 -11.58 3.77 14.89
CA GLN A 127 -11.54 2.56 15.73
C GLN A 127 -11.97 1.31 14.94
N SER A 128 -12.94 1.45 14.05
CA SER A 128 -13.39 0.36 13.17
C SER A 128 -12.26 -0.18 12.27
N LEU A 129 -11.33 0.68 11.83
CA LEU A 129 -10.14 0.26 11.11
C LEU A 129 -9.10 -0.31 12.07
N ALA A 130 -8.70 0.47 13.06
CA ALA A 130 -7.62 0.11 13.96
C ALA A 130 -7.85 -1.25 14.65
N GLN A 131 -9.07 -1.52 15.14
CA GLN A 131 -9.39 -2.77 15.83
C GLN A 131 -9.43 -3.97 14.88
N THR A 132 -10.04 -3.83 13.69
CA THR A 132 -10.10 -4.94 12.74
C THR A 132 -8.72 -5.23 12.12
N GLU A 133 -7.92 -4.22 11.88
CA GLU A 133 -6.55 -4.39 11.37
C GLU A 133 -5.61 -4.97 12.43
N ARG A 134 -5.82 -4.72 13.74
CA ARG A 134 -5.09 -5.44 14.80
C ARG A 134 -5.31 -6.95 14.74
N ILE A 135 -6.53 -7.40 14.48
CA ILE A 135 -6.83 -8.84 14.31
C ILE A 135 -6.03 -9.40 13.12
N ILE A 136 -5.99 -8.69 12.00
CA ILE A 136 -5.18 -9.10 10.84
C ILE A 136 -3.70 -9.16 11.21
N ASN A 137 -3.20 -8.15 11.92
CA ASN A 137 -1.81 -8.05 12.34
C ASN A 137 -1.40 -9.16 13.32
N ASP A 138 -2.28 -9.55 14.23
CA ASP A 138 -2.06 -10.67 15.16
C ASP A 138 -1.93 -12.00 14.41
N VAL A 139 -2.83 -12.24 13.44
CA VAL A 139 -2.74 -13.41 12.55
C VAL A 139 -1.47 -13.38 11.72
N ALA A 140 -1.15 -12.24 11.09
CA ALA A 140 0.05 -12.06 10.31
C ALA A 140 1.33 -12.31 11.13
N SER A 141 1.38 -11.73 12.33
CA SER A 141 2.52 -11.89 13.25
C SER A 141 2.72 -13.35 13.66
N SER A 142 1.61 -14.07 13.90
CA SER A 142 1.67 -15.51 14.19
C SER A 142 2.19 -16.33 12.99
N LEU A 143 1.71 -16.03 11.78
CA LEU A 143 2.10 -16.78 10.57
C LEU A 143 3.55 -16.49 10.13
N LEU A 144 4.04 -15.28 10.37
CA LEU A 144 5.40 -14.84 10.02
C LEU A 144 6.40 -15.03 11.17
N ALA A 145 5.96 -15.46 12.35
CA ALA A 145 6.75 -15.60 13.58
C ALA A 145 7.51 -14.31 13.97
N GLN A 146 6.95 -13.14 13.67
CA GLN A 146 7.48 -11.83 14.04
C GLN A 146 6.36 -10.79 14.14
N PRO A 147 6.42 -9.82 15.07
CA PRO A 147 5.45 -8.73 15.15
C PRO A 147 5.45 -7.90 13.87
N VAL A 148 4.28 -7.74 13.23
CA VAL A 148 4.12 -6.94 12.00
C VAL A 148 2.79 -6.19 11.98
N ASP A 149 2.76 -5.06 11.28
CA ASP A 149 1.54 -4.42 10.80
C ASP A 149 1.48 -4.49 9.27
N VAL A 150 0.60 -5.34 8.75
CA VAL A 150 0.43 -5.54 7.31
C VAL A 150 -0.60 -4.58 6.70
N GLY A 151 -1.36 -3.85 7.52
CA GLY A 151 -2.42 -2.93 7.09
C GLY A 151 -1.92 -1.56 6.60
N GLY A 152 -0.61 -1.29 6.65
CA GLY A 152 -0.02 -0.01 6.25
C GLY A 152 -0.19 0.36 4.78
N GLY A 153 -0.53 -0.59 3.90
CA GLY A 153 -0.69 -0.33 2.45
C GLY A 153 0.62 0.02 1.74
N SER A 154 1.78 -0.29 2.34
CA SER A 154 3.10 0.04 1.80
C SER A 154 4.09 -1.10 1.95
N ARG A 155 4.90 -1.37 0.92
CA ARG A 155 5.85 -2.50 0.87
C ARG A 155 7.04 -2.19 -0.03
N GLY A 156 8.23 -2.67 0.37
CA GLY A 156 9.41 -2.73 -0.49
C GLY A 156 9.62 -4.13 -1.05
N PHE A 157 10.00 -4.23 -2.31
CA PHE A 157 10.27 -5.50 -2.99
C PHE A 157 11.63 -5.47 -3.68
N SER A 158 12.41 -6.56 -3.57
CA SER A 158 13.34 -6.93 -4.62
C SER A 158 12.59 -7.42 -5.85
N ARG A 159 13.22 -7.44 -7.03
CA ARG A 159 12.60 -8.00 -8.23
C ARG A 159 12.23 -9.47 -8.08
N VAL A 160 13.04 -10.23 -7.33
CA VAL A 160 12.76 -11.66 -7.07
C VAL A 160 11.50 -11.81 -6.24
N ALA A 161 11.35 -11.04 -5.17
CA ALA A 161 10.14 -11.07 -4.34
C ALA A 161 8.88 -10.65 -5.13
N ALA A 162 8.99 -9.59 -5.96
CA ALA A 162 7.89 -9.17 -6.83
C ALA A 162 7.51 -10.24 -7.84
N GLN A 163 8.49 -10.94 -8.46
CA GLN A 163 8.24 -12.03 -9.37
C GLN A 163 7.53 -13.20 -8.71
N ILE A 164 7.91 -13.58 -7.47
CA ILE A 164 7.24 -14.63 -6.71
C ILE A 164 5.76 -14.28 -6.50
N VAL A 165 5.48 -13.06 -6.06
CA VAL A 165 4.11 -12.59 -5.87
C VAL A 165 3.32 -12.67 -7.16
N LEU A 166 3.84 -12.12 -8.26
CA LEU A 166 3.13 -12.11 -9.55
C LEU A 166 2.89 -13.51 -10.14
N THR A 167 3.78 -14.46 -9.89
CA THR A 167 3.62 -15.84 -10.40
C THR A 167 2.70 -16.69 -9.55
N ARG A 168 2.54 -16.38 -8.26
CA ARG A 168 1.75 -17.18 -7.32
C ARG A 168 0.40 -16.53 -6.96
N THR A 169 0.08 -15.36 -7.50
CA THR A 169 -1.19 -14.68 -7.28
C THR A 169 -1.88 -14.35 -8.59
N THR A 170 -3.16 -14.07 -8.50
CA THR A 170 -3.97 -13.54 -9.59
C THR A 170 -4.52 -12.17 -9.22
N PRO A 171 -4.86 -11.31 -10.19
CA PRO A 171 -5.51 -10.05 -9.90
C PRO A 171 -6.81 -10.24 -9.12
N GLY A 172 -7.07 -9.38 -8.12
CA GLY A 172 -8.33 -9.35 -7.39
C GLY A 172 -8.22 -9.51 -5.88
N GLY A 173 -7.08 -9.98 -5.38
CA GLY A 173 -6.82 -10.12 -3.94
C GLY A 173 -6.42 -8.82 -3.26
N TRP A 174 -6.48 -8.84 -1.92
CA TRP A 174 -6.01 -7.74 -1.08
C TRP A 174 -4.48 -7.65 -1.05
N GLY A 175 -3.80 -8.83 -1.02
CA GLY A 175 -2.34 -8.94 -0.99
C GLY A 175 -1.70 -8.54 0.35
N ASP A 176 -2.47 -8.01 1.32
CA ASP A 176 -1.91 -7.49 2.57
C ASP A 176 -1.22 -8.57 3.39
N LEU A 177 -1.82 -9.73 3.54
CA LEU A 177 -1.27 -10.89 4.23
C LEU A 177 -0.73 -11.93 3.25
N GLN A 178 -1.35 -12.10 2.08
CA GLN A 178 -0.97 -13.12 1.10
C GLN A 178 0.48 -12.92 0.60
N TRP A 179 0.85 -11.71 0.20
CA TRP A 179 2.15 -11.44 -0.41
C TRP A 179 3.33 -11.76 0.51
N PRO A 180 3.39 -11.29 1.77
CA PRO A 180 4.49 -11.64 2.67
C PRO A 180 4.54 -13.14 2.98
N ILE A 181 3.41 -13.84 3.05
CA ILE A 181 3.39 -15.30 3.24
C ILE A 181 4.03 -16.01 2.04
N LEU A 182 3.66 -15.67 0.81
CA LEU A 182 4.22 -16.28 -0.40
C LEU A 182 5.73 -16.05 -0.53
N VAL A 183 6.20 -14.86 -0.19
CA VAL A 183 7.64 -14.53 -0.20
C VAL A 183 8.38 -15.31 0.87
N ASN A 184 7.84 -15.40 2.09
CA ASN A 184 8.43 -16.19 3.18
C ASN A 184 8.50 -17.69 2.84
N GLN A 185 7.45 -18.26 2.24
CA GLN A 185 7.44 -19.65 1.79
C GLN A 185 8.45 -19.94 0.68
N ALA A 186 8.75 -18.95 -0.16
CA ALA A 186 9.81 -19.07 -1.16
C ALA A 186 11.23 -19.00 -0.57
N GLY A 187 11.36 -18.89 0.75
CA GLY A 187 12.64 -18.85 1.46
C GLY A 187 13.32 -17.48 1.45
N LEU A 188 12.62 -16.43 1.02
CA LEU A 188 13.16 -15.07 1.07
C LEU A 188 12.87 -14.40 2.43
N ALA A 189 13.79 -13.53 2.84
CA ALA A 189 13.64 -12.79 4.09
C ALA A 189 12.51 -11.76 4.02
N VAL A 190 11.56 -11.85 4.95
CA VAL A 190 10.51 -10.85 5.16
C VAL A 190 10.92 -9.99 6.35
N SER A 191 11.15 -8.71 6.11
CA SER A 191 11.53 -7.72 7.13
C SER A 191 10.36 -6.79 7.44
N TYR A 192 10.42 -6.12 8.60
CA TYR A 192 9.40 -5.17 9.04
C TYR A 192 10.00 -3.83 9.45
N LEU A 193 9.35 -2.74 9.07
CA LEU A 193 9.66 -1.38 9.48
C LEU A 193 8.36 -0.64 9.83
N ALA A 194 8.29 -0.07 11.04
CA ALA A 194 7.18 0.78 11.45
C ALA A 194 7.51 2.27 11.19
N VAL A 195 6.54 3.00 10.62
CA VAL A 195 6.64 4.42 10.30
C VAL A 195 5.44 5.21 10.79
N ASP A 196 5.63 6.50 11.03
CA ASP A 196 4.57 7.40 11.46
C ASP A 196 3.80 8.03 10.29
N GLY A 197 4.46 8.20 9.14
CA GLY A 197 3.88 8.85 7.98
C GLY A 197 2.72 8.08 7.31
N LEU A 198 2.49 6.83 7.69
CA LEU A 198 1.30 6.07 7.31
C LEU A 198 0.12 6.26 8.29
N ALA A 199 0.07 7.41 9.00
CA ALA A 199 -1.09 7.84 9.75
C ALA A 199 -2.33 7.98 8.84
N TRP A 200 -3.51 8.17 9.44
CA TRP A 200 -4.76 8.18 8.67
C TRP A 200 -4.87 9.38 7.74
N GLU A 201 -5.04 9.10 6.45
CA GLU A 201 -5.08 10.10 5.38
C GLU A 201 -6.49 10.40 4.86
N SER A 202 -7.52 9.67 5.30
CA SER A 202 -8.86 9.81 4.70
C SER A 202 -9.50 11.18 4.89
N ALA A 203 -9.08 11.94 5.90
CA ALA A 203 -9.52 13.32 6.08
C ALA A 203 -8.87 14.30 5.09
N ASP A 204 -7.76 13.89 4.43
CA ASP A 204 -7.06 14.70 3.42
C ASP A 204 -7.73 14.63 2.06
N ARG A 205 -8.46 13.56 1.80
CA ARG A 205 -9.19 13.36 0.55
C ARG A 205 -10.11 14.54 0.34
N TYR A 206 -10.22 15.00 -0.88
CA TYR A 206 -10.97 16.21 -1.25
C TYR A 206 -10.33 17.53 -0.78
N ARG A 207 -9.03 17.51 -0.38
CA ARG A 207 -8.31 18.71 0.07
C ARG A 207 -7.07 18.98 -0.77
N GLU A 208 -6.71 20.27 -0.82
CA GLU A 208 -5.48 20.70 -1.50
C GLU A 208 -4.22 20.40 -0.68
N GLN A 209 -4.36 20.20 0.63
CA GLN A 209 -3.27 19.91 1.56
C GLN A 209 -3.69 18.92 2.64
N ALA A 210 -2.72 18.34 3.36
CA ALA A 210 -2.95 17.44 4.45
C ALA A 210 -3.82 18.07 5.54
N ALA A 211 -4.73 17.28 6.10
CA ALA A 211 -5.56 17.69 7.22
C ALA A 211 -4.73 17.79 8.50
N THR A 212 -5.08 18.71 9.39
CA THR A 212 -4.47 18.80 10.72
C THR A 212 -4.85 17.58 11.59
N ALA A 213 -4.09 17.30 12.65
CA ALA A 213 -4.37 16.21 13.58
C ALA A 213 -5.80 16.29 14.14
N ASP A 214 -6.29 17.48 14.48
CA ASP A 214 -7.65 17.68 14.97
C ASP A 214 -8.72 17.40 13.91
N GLN A 215 -8.43 17.71 12.65
CA GLN A 215 -9.34 17.40 11.54
C GLN A 215 -9.37 15.90 11.29
N GLN A 216 -8.21 15.21 11.34
CA GLN A 216 -8.11 13.76 11.25
C GLN A 216 -8.90 13.09 12.38
N ALA A 217 -8.70 13.51 13.64
CA ALA A 217 -9.39 12.94 14.79
C ALA A 217 -10.92 13.09 14.68
N ARG A 218 -11.41 14.28 14.30
CA ARG A 218 -12.86 14.50 14.11
C ARG A 218 -13.43 13.65 12.96
N ALA A 219 -12.71 13.53 11.85
CA ALA A 219 -13.16 12.72 10.74
C ALA A 219 -13.15 11.23 11.09
N ALA A 220 -12.19 10.75 11.90
CA ALA A 220 -12.16 9.38 12.41
C ALA A 220 -13.38 9.06 13.28
N LEU A 221 -13.72 9.95 14.22
CA LEU A 221 -14.93 9.81 15.02
C LEU A 221 -16.21 9.78 14.16
N THR A 222 -16.30 10.68 13.17
CA THR A 222 -17.45 10.71 12.25
C THR A 222 -17.56 9.40 11.46
N TYR A 223 -16.44 8.85 11.01
CA TYR A 223 -16.39 7.57 10.29
C TYR A 223 -16.94 6.43 11.16
N ASP A 224 -16.58 6.38 12.43
CA ASP A 224 -16.97 5.31 13.36
C ASP A 224 -18.45 5.37 13.79
N HIS A 225 -19.12 6.51 13.65
CA HIS A 225 -20.55 6.63 13.94
C HIS A 225 -21.43 5.83 12.96
N ASP A 226 -20.93 5.50 11.76
CA ASP A 226 -21.65 4.67 10.82
C ASP A 226 -21.33 3.19 11.05
N VAL A 227 -22.29 2.44 11.58
CA VAL A 227 -22.16 1.00 11.85
C VAL A 227 -21.88 0.17 10.61
N THR A 228 -22.22 0.68 9.43
CA THR A 228 -21.91 -0.01 8.17
C THR A 228 -20.43 -0.06 7.88
N HIS A 229 -19.67 0.93 8.34
CA HIS A 229 -18.20 0.92 8.26
C HIS A 229 -17.62 -0.23 9.10
N TRP A 230 -18.12 -0.43 10.32
CA TRP A 230 -17.70 -1.55 11.17
C TRP A 230 -17.95 -2.89 10.50
N ALA A 231 -19.17 -3.12 10.00
CA ALA A 231 -19.53 -4.36 9.31
C ALA A 231 -18.63 -4.61 8.09
N ARG A 232 -18.39 -3.56 7.29
CA ARG A 232 -17.52 -3.65 6.12
C ARG A 232 -16.06 -3.94 6.50
N ARG A 233 -15.55 -3.36 7.59
CA ARG A 233 -14.18 -3.61 8.05
C ARG A 233 -13.98 -5.03 8.58
N VAL A 234 -14.95 -5.58 9.28
CA VAL A 234 -14.93 -6.99 9.69
C VAL A 234 -14.89 -7.93 8.48
N GLN A 235 -15.71 -7.65 7.47
CA GLN A 235 -15.69 -8.43 6.23
C GLN A 235 -14.32 -8.36 5.52
N ILE A 236 -13.72 -7.17 5.40
CA ILE A 236 -12.39 -6.99 4.80
C ILE A 236 -11.34 -7.76 5.60
N ALA A 237 -11.38 -7.70 6.93
CA ALA A 237 -10.44 -8.43 7.77
C ALA A 237 -10.55 -9.95 7.52
N GLN A 238 -11.76 -10.48 7.45
CA GLN A 238 -12.00 -11.88 7.11
C GLN A 238 -11.44 -12.24 5.74
N GLU A 239 -11.69 -11.43 4.70
CA GLU A 239 -11.20 -11.66 3.35
C GLU A 239 -9.65 -11.72 3.32
N ILE A 240 -8.97 -10.76 3.96
CA ILE A 240 -7.50 -10.69 4.03
C ILE A 240 -6.91 -11.92 4.76
N ILE A 241 -7.52 -12.32 5.89
CA ILE A 241 -7.06 -13.48 6.66
C ILE A 241 -7.26 -14.76 5.85
N GLN A 242 -8.40 -14.93 5.18
CA GLN A 242 -8.64 -16.11 4.32
C GLN A 242 -7.64 -16.21 3.18
N GLU A 243 -7.31 -15.10 2.50
CA GLU A 243 -6.28 -15.10 1.45
C GLU A 243 -4.90 -15.51 1.99
N GLY A 244 -4.51 -15.00 3.15
CA GLY A 244 -3.24 -15.36 3.77
C GLY A 244 -3.18 -16.82 4.20
N LEU A 245 -4.27 -17.36 4.76
CA LEU A 245 -4.37 -18.77 5.13
C LEU A 245 -4.36 -19.68 3.90
N ALA A 246 -5.07 -19.32 2.83
CA ALA A 246 -5.03 -20.06 1.57
C ALA A 246 -3.59 -20.12 1.04
N ALA A 247 -2.90 -18.97 0.96
CA ALA A 247 -1.50 -18.93 0.54
C ALA A 247 -0.59 -19.81 1.42
N ARG A 248 -0.87 -19.90 2.73
CA ARG A 248 -0.09 -20.73 3.67
C ARG A 248 -0.25 -22.23 3.43
N PHE A 249 -1.43 -22.67 2.99
CA PHE A 249 -1.78 -24.09 2.93
C PHE A 249 -1.83 -24.69 1.52
N ASP A 250 -1.84 -23.88 0.46
CA ASP A 250 -1.89 -24.35 -0.93
C ASP A 250 -0.66 -25.22 -1.32
N GLU A 251 0.51 -25.02 -0.71
CA GLU A 251 1.69 -25.88 -0.95
C GLU A 251 1.59 -27.27 -0.31
N VAL A 252 0.81 -27.43 0.76
CA VAL A 252 0.67 -28.72 1.44
C VAL A 252 -0.07 -29.73 0.56
N THR A 253 -0.97 -29.24 -0.31
CA THR A 253 -1.76 -30.08 -1.22
C THR A 253 -1.01 -30.50 -2.48
N SER A 254 0.04 -29.73 -2.88
CA SER A 254 0.84 -30.02 -4.08
C SER A 254 2.03 -30.96 -3.82
N ALA A 255 2.35 -31.21 -2.54
CA ALA A 255 3.50 -32.03 -2.11
C ALA A 255 3.08 -33.43 -1.60
N MET A 256 1.78 -33.75 -1.66
CA MET A 256 1.23 -35.11 -1.40
C MET A 256 0.81 -35.74 -2.73
#